data_94132baac1b44e1919624332ae404e5b
#
_entry.id   94132baac1b44e1919624332ae404e5b
#
_cell.length_a   1.000
_cell.length_b   1.000
_cell.length_c   1.000
_cell.angle_alpha   90.00
_cell.angle_beta   90.00
_cell.angle_gamma   90.00
#
_symmetry.space_group_name_H-M   'P 1'
#
loop_
_entity.id
_entity.type
_entity.pdbx_description
1 polymer ?
#
loop_
_entity_poly.entity_id
_entity_poly.type
_entity_poly.pdbx_seq_one_letter_code
_entity_poly.pdbx_strand_id
1 'polypeptide(L)'
;MKNARLRQLLGQSVEAADRPAATAVTAPVPTAVTARSPVPAKIALFRGLFQARDDVYAVRWERQDGRAGYALACRNEWERDFCAKPRVKCSECPNRSFLPLTDQVLRDHLSGAHTVGIYPMLTDESCWFLAAC
;
A
#
# COMPACT_ATOMS: atom_id res chain seq x y z
N MET A 1 7.45 40.18 16.44
CA MET A 1 7.26 40.86 15.15
C MET A 1 7.46 39.97 13.89
N LYS A 2 7.68 38.67 14.00
CA LYS A 2 7.88 37.80 12.83
C LYS A 2 6.60 37.19 12.26
N ASN A 3 5.47 37.24 12.93
CA ASN A 3 4.21 36.61 12.50
C ASN A 3 3.30 37.46 11.61
N ALA A 4 3.56 38.77 11.51
CA ALA A 4 2.75 39.66 10.66
C ALA A 4 3.06 39.47 9.16
N ARG A 5 4.30 39.16 8.81
CA ARG A 5 4.77 39.00 7.44
C ARG A 5 4.25 37.68 6.80
N LEU A 6 4.07 36.63 7.61
CA LEU A 6 3.50 35.36 7.16
C LEU A 6 2.00 35.44 6.86
N ARG A 7 1.27 36.26 7.63
CA ARG A 7 -0.17 36.48 7.40
C ARG A 7 -0.44 37.30 6.13
N GLN A 8 0.49 38.15 5.75
CA GLN A 8 0.38 38.97 4.55
C GLN A 8 0.67 38.17 3.27
N LEU A 9 1.50 37.12 3.36
CA LEU A 9 1.76 36.20 2.23
C LEU A 9 0.64 35.17 2.02
N LEU A 10 -0.15 34.89 3.04
CA LEU A 10 -1.31 33.98 2.95
C LEU A 10 -2.60 34.70 2.54
N GLY A 11 -2.58 36.05 2.48
CA GLY A 11 -3.75 36.88 2.13
C GLY A 11 -3.85 37.30 0.67
N GLN A 12 -2.91 36.91 -0.18
CA GLN A 12 -2.97 37.28 -1.60
C GLN A 12 -3.38 36.08 -2.47
N SER A 13 -4.53 36.26 -3.07
CA SER A 13 -5.03 35.53 -4.25
C SER A 13 -5.77 34.24 -3.99
N VAL A 14 -6.99 34.35 -3.52
CA VAL A 14 -8.03 33.48 -4.05
C VAL A 14 -8.93 34.36 -4.90
N GLU A 15 -8.45 34.71 -6.07
CA GLU A 15 -9.32 35.16 -7.14
C GLU A 15 -10.14 33.93 -7.56
N ALA A 16 -11.44 34.05 -7.40
CA ALA A 16 -12.42 33.05 -7.79
C ALA A 16 -12.30 32.82 -9.30
N ALA A 17 -11.49 31.85 -9.70
CA ALA A 17 -11.63 31.26 -11.02
C ALA A 17 -12.95 30.47 -10.99
N ASP A 18 -13.88 30.96 -11.77
CA ASP A 18 -15.15 30.34 -12.16
C ASP A 18 -14.88 28.83 -12.49
N ARG A 19 -15.19 27.98 -11.53
CA ARG A 19 -15.12 26.55 -11.70
C ARG A 19 -16.45 26.14 -12.30
N PRO A 20 -16.52 25.66 -13.54
CA PRO A 20 -17.76 25.11 -14.04
C PRO A 20 -18.20 24.02 -13.07
N ALA A 21 -19.47 24.08 -12.67
CA ALA A 21 -20.11 23.11 -11.80
C ALA A 21 -19.82 21.70 -12.34
N ALA A 22 -18.90 21.00 -11.68
CA ALA A 22 -18.71 19.59 -11.92
C ALA A 22 -20.05 18.95 -11.57
N THR A 23 -20.76 18.47 -12.58
CA THR A 23 -21.89 17.58 -12.42
C THR A 23 -21.43 16.49 -11.46
N ALA A 24 -21.98 16.49 -10.27
CA ALA A 24 -21.77 15.43 -9.30
C ALA A 24 -22.30 14.16 -9.95
N VAL A 25 -21.39 13.41 -10.56
CA VAL A 25 -21.65 12.01 -10.87
C VAL A 25 -21.81 11.36 -9.50
N THR A 26 -23.06 11.16 -9.11
CA THR A 26 -23.40 10.36 -7.93
C THR A 26 -22.88 8.97 -8.20
N ALA A 27 -21.64 8.73 -7.80
CA ALA A 27 -21.11 7.37 -7.74
C ALA A 27 -22.09 6.58 -6.87
N PRO A 28 -22.52 5.38 -7.29
CA PRO A 28 -23.40 4.56 -6.50
C PRO A 28 -22.75 4.39 -5.14
N VAL A 29 -23.47 4.74 -4.08
CA VAL A 29 -23.04 4.51 -2.69
C VAL A 29 -22.67 3.03 -2.61
N PRO A 30 -21.43 2.66 -2.29
CA PRO A 30 -21.05 1.27 -2.30
C PRO A 30 -21.94 0.56 -1.29
N THR A 31 -22.69 -0.42 -1.75
CA THR A 31 -23.46 -1.31 -0.90
C THR A 31 -22.50 -1.83 0.17
N ALA A 32 -22.81 -1.64 1.44
CA ALA A 32 -21.92 -1.96 2.55
C ALA A 32 -21.40 -3.40 2.39
N VAL A 33 -20.08 -3.55 2.32
CA VAL A 33 -19.44 -4.86 2.23
C VAL A 33 -19.53 -5.53 3.60
N THR A 34 -20.05 -6.74 3.64
CA THR A 34 -20.28 -7.55 4.85
C THR A 34 -19.46 -8.83 4.82
N ALA A 35 -19.48 -9.58 5.90
CA ALA A 35 -18.86 -10.91 5.96
C ALA A 35 -19.41 -11.86 4.89
N ARG A 36 -20.67 -11.70 4.48
CA ARG A 36 -21.33 -12.51 3.45
C ARG A 36 -21.12 -12.03 2.02
N SER A 37 -20.52 -10.84 1.84
CA SER A 37 -20.24 -10.30 0.51
C SER A 37 -19.27 -11.20 -0.26
N PRO A 38 -19.37 -11.26 -1.61
CA PRO A 38 -18.46 -12.05 -2.42
C PRO A 38 -17.02 -11.56 -2.30
N VAL A 39 -16.08 -12.47 -2.49
CA VAL A 39 -14.64 -12.20 -2.33
C VAL A 39 -14.16 -11.00 -3.15
N PRO A 40 -14.55 -10.81 -4.42
CA PRO A 40 -14.13 -9.64 -5.20
C PRO A 40 -14.54 -8.31 -4.55
N ALA A 41 -15.73 -8.23 -3.95
CA ALA A 41 -16.17 -7.02 -3.25
C ALA A 41 -15.32 -6.72 -2.01
N LYS A 42 -14.90 -7.76 -1.28
CA LYS A 42 -13.99 -7.63 -0.14
C LYS A 42 -12.60 -7.17 -0.56
N ILE A 43 -12.08 -7.70 -1.67
CA ILE A 43 -10.80 -7.29 -2.23
C ILE A 43 -10.85 -5.83 -2.69
N ALA A 44 -11.92 -5.44 -3.37
CA ALA A 44 -12.10 -4.04 -3.81
C ALA A 44 -12.16 -3.07 -2.63
N LEU A 45 -12.88 -3.44 -1.56
CA LEU A 45 -12.91 -2.65 -0.32
C LEU A 45 -11.51 -2.57 0.30
N PHE A 46 -10.79 -3.68 0.40
CA PHE A 46 -9.44 -3.71 0.96
C PHE A 46 -8.49 -2.79 0.18
N ARG A 47 -8.50 -2.87 -1.15
CA ARG A 47 -7.69 -1.99 -2.00
C ARG A 47 -8.07 -0.51 -1.85
N GLY A 48 -9.34 -0.20 -1.66
CA GLY A 48 -9.79 1.18 -1.43
C GLY A 48 -9.33 1.75 -0.10
N LEU A 49 -9.31 0.92 0.95
CA LEU A 49 -8.90 1.33 2.30
C LEU A 49 -7.37 1.36 2.47
N PHE A 50 -6.67 0.43 1.84
CA PHE A 50 -5.23 0.23 2.00
C PHE A 50 -4.52 0.40 0.66
N GLN A 51 -4.66 1.57 0.06
CA GLN A 51 -3.94 1.90 -1.15
C GLN A 51 -2.43 1.94 -0.88
N ALA A 52 -1.69 1.14 -1.63
CA ALA A 52 -0.27 0.90 -1.45
C ALA A 52 0.38 0.59 -2.80
N ARG A 53 1.68 0.35 -2.79
CA ARG A 53 2.37 -0.18 -3.98
C ARG A 53 1.78 -1.51 -4.39
N ASP A 54 1.58 -1.70 -5.67
CA ASP A 54 1.08 -2.92 -6.30
C ASP A 54 2.20 -3.78 -6.90
N ASP A 55 3.40 -3.22 -7.04
CA ASP A 55 4.57 -3.87 -7.62
C ASP A 55 5.42 -4.67 -6.61
N VAL A 56 5.13 -4.55 -5.31
CA VAL A 56 5.88 -5.20 -4.24
C VAL A 56 5.02 -5.39 -2.99
N TYR A 57 5.23 -6.50 -2.30
CA TYR A 57 4.66 -6.75 -0.99
C TYR A 57 5.61 -7.59 -0.14
N ALA A 58 5.35 -7.69 1.16
CA ALA A 58 6.08 -8.57 2.06
C ALA A 58 5.18 -9.69 2.56
N VAL A 59 5.77 -10.83 2.90
CA VAL A 59 5.10 -11.96 3.53
C VAL A 59 5.63 -12.14 4.94
N ARG A 60 4.73 -12.35 5.90
CA ARG A 60 5.08 -12.69 7.27
C ARG A 60 5.64 -14.11 7.33
N TRP A 61 6.73 -14.25 8.02
CA TRP A 61 7.30 -15.56 8.38
C TRP A 61 7.36 -15.69 9.90
N GLU A 62 7.23 -16.91 10.38
CA GLU A 62 7.40 -17.27 11.78
C GLU A 62 8.27 -18.52 11.90
N ARG A 63 9.07 -18.57 12.96
CA ARG A 63 9.90 -19.72 13.29
C ARG A 63 9.38 -20.43 14.54
N GLN A 64 9.74 -21.69 14.70
CA GLN A 64 9.37 -22.48 15.87
C GLN A 64 9.92 -21.91 17.18
N ASP A 65 11.00 -21.13 17.11
CA ASP A 65 11.60 -20.43 18.26
C ASP A 65 10.85 -19.14 18.66
N GLY A 66 9.69 -18.85 18.05
CA GLY A 66 8.86 -17.68 18.30
C GLY A 66 9.30 -16.41 17.60
N ARG A 67 10.41 -16.43 16.86
CA ARG A 67 10.82 -15.27 16.04
C ARG A 67 9.93 -15.16 14.82
N ALA A 68 9.52 -13.93 14.53
CA ALA A 68 8.71 -13.60 13.37
C ALA A 68 9.21 -12.33 12.70
N GLY A 69 8.86 -12.14 11.44
CA GLY A 69 9.22 -10.95 10.69
C GLY A 69 8.55 -10.94 9.32
N TYR A 70 8.94 -9.97 8.51
CA TYR A 70 8.46 -9.84 7.14
C TYR A 70 9.63 -9.95 6.17
N ALA A 71 9.42 -10.63 5.07
CA ALA A 71 10.38 -10.74 3.97
C ALA A 71 9.71 -10.26 2.68
N LEU A 72 10.47 -9.54 1.85
CA LEU A 72 10.01 -9.13 0.52
C LEU A 72 9.69 -10.37 -0.32
N ALA A 73 8.51 -10.40 -0.93
CA ALA A 73 8.14 -11.45 -1.87
C ALA A 73 8.97 -11.30 -3.15
N CYS A 74 9.81 -12.26 -3.41
CA CYS A 74 10.74 -12.25 -4.52
C CYS A 74 10.68 -13.57 -5.28
N ARG A 75 10.61 -13.50 -6.60
CA ARG A 75 10.57 -14.69 -7.46
C ARG A 75 11.83 -15.54 -7.33
N ASN A 76 12.99 -14.89 -7.13
CA ASN A 76 14.28 -15.55 -7.03
C ASN A 76 14.63 -15.93 -5.59
N GLU A 77 13.68 -15.88 -4.65
CA GLU A 77 13.95 -16.20 -3.26
C GLU A 77 14.38 -17.66 -3.11
N TRP A 78 15.54 -17.86 -2.47
CA TRP A 78 16.19 -19.16 -2.26
C TRP A 78 16.68 -19.87 -3.53
N GLU A 79 16.58 -19.24 -4.70
CA GLU A 79 17.19 -19.76 -5.92
C GLU A 79 18.71 -19.67 -5.82
N ARG A 80 19.40 -20.82 -5.96
CA ARG A 80 20.81 -20.99 -5.68
C ARG A 80 21.74 -20.02 -6.42
N ASP A 81 21.40 -19.73 -7.68
CA ASP A 81 22.23 -18.92 -8.57
C ASP A 81 21.90 -17.42 -8.47
N PHE A 82 20.79 -17.06 -7.87
CA PHE A 82 20.27 -15.70 -7.84
C PHE A 82 20.17 -15.11 -6.45
N CYS A 83 19.86 -15.93 -5.44
CA CYS A 83 19.62 -15.49 -4.08
C CYS A 83 20.81 -15.70 -3.18
N ALA A 84 21.41 -14.62 -2.70
CA ALA A 84 22.55 -14.66 -1.79
C ALA A 84 22.16 -14.58 -0.30
N LYS A 85 20.88 -14.82 0.06
CA LYS A 85 20.45 -14.92 1.46
C LYS A 85 21.20 -16.04 2.21
N PRO A 86 21.50 -15.85 3.47
CA PRO A 86 21.27 -14.65 4.31
C PRO A 86 22.39 -13.58 4.22
N ARG A 87 23.41 -13.77 3.39
CA ARG A 87 24.58 -12.90 3.30
C ARG A 87 24.26 -11.51 2.74
N VAL A 88 23.34 -11.43 1.81
CA VAL A 88 22.91 -10.18 1.17
C VAL A 88 21.44 -9.91 1.48
N LYS A 89 21.13 -8.70 1.90
CA LYS A 89 19.75 -8.26 2.15
C LYS A 89 19.00 -8.09 0.82
N CYS A 90 17.68 -8.35 0.82
CA CYS A 90 16.86 -8.19 -0.39
C CYS A 90 16.87 -6.78 -0.96
N SER A 91 17.02 -5.76 -0.10
CA SER A 91 17.13 -4.35 -0.52
C SER A 91 18.38 -4.05 -1.35
N GLU A 92 19.44 -4.81 -1.13
CA GLU A 92 20.76 -4.65 -1.77
C GLU A 92 21.02 -5.70 -2.86
N CYS A 93 20.10 -6.66 -3.04
CA CYS A 93 20.29 -7.76 -3.97
C CYS A 93 20.15 -7.28 -5.43
N PRO A 94 21.17 -7.49 -6.29
CA PRO A 94 21.09 -7.11 -7.69
C PRO A 94 20.11 -7.98 -8.50
N ASN A 95 19.86 -9.20 -8.04
CA ASN A 95 18.99 -10.19 -8.71
C ASN A 95 17.56 -10.19 -8.15
N ARG A 96 17.18 -9.15 -7.41
CA ARG A 96 15.82 -9.05 -6.86
C ARG A 96 14.80 -8.96 -8.00
N SER A 97 13.74 -9.77 -7.89
CA SER A 97 12.58 -9.76 -8.78
C SER A 97 11.34 -9.81 -7.92
N PHE A 98 10.82 -8.63 -7.55
CA PHE A 98 9.67 -8.55 -6.66
C PHE A 98 8.41 -9.06 -7.33
N LEU A 99 7.55 -9.65 -6.54
CA LEU A 99 6.25 -10.16 -6.97
C LEU A 99 5.20 -9.06 -6.78
N PRO A 100 4.27 -8.90 -7.74
CA PRO A 100 3.20 -7.90 -7.64
C PRO A 100 2.14 -8.33 -6.62
N LEU A 101 1.51 -7.33 -5.99
CA LEU A 101 0.38 -7.51 -5.08
C LEU A 101 -0.91 -7.76 -5.88
N THR A 102 -1.15 -9.01 -6.25
CA THR A 102 -2.32 -9.41 -7.04
C THR A 102 -3.56 -9.63 -6.17
N ASP A 103 -4.72 -9.74 -6.80
CA ASP A 103 -5.96 -10.10 -6.11
C ASP A 103 -5.90 -11.49 -5.49
N GLN A 104 -5.14 -12.42 -6.06
CA GLN A 104 -4.92 -13.72 -5.46
C GLN A 104 -4.17 -13.60 -4.13
N VAL A 105 -3.11 -12.79 -4.08
CA VAL A 105 -2.35 -12.53 -2.84
C VAL A 105 -3.24 -11.92 -1.76
N LEU A 106 -4.11 -10.98 -2.13
CA LEU A 106 -5.08 -10.39 -1.21
C LEU A 106 -6.13 -11.40 -0.75
N ARG A 107 -6.58 -12.29 -1.63
CA ARG A 107 -7.48 -13.39 -1.29
C ARG A 107 -6.86 -14.32 -0.25
N ASP A 108 -5.60 -14.69 -0.46
CA ASP A 108 -4.85 -15.56 0.45
C ASP A 108 -4.65 -14.89 1.81
N HIS A 109 -4.42 -13.58 1.83
CA HIS A 109 -4.36 -12.80 3.06
C HIS A 109 -5.71 -12.76 3.80
N LEU A 110 -6.80 -12.46 3.09
CA LEU A 110 -8.14 -12.38 3.69
C LEU A 110 -8.68 -13.74 4.14
N SER A 111 -8.19 -14.83 3.55
CA SER A 111 -8.51 -16.21 3.98
C SER A 111 -7.66 -16.70 5.13
N GLY A 112 -6.61 -15.98 5.51
CA GLY A 112 -5.68 -16.37 6.56
C GLY A 112 -4.57 -17.34 6.10
N ALA A 113 -4.48 -17.64 4.80
CA ALA A 113 -3.42 -18.51 4.27
C ALA A 113 -2.03 -17.86 4.42
N HIS A 114 -1.93 -16.56 4.23
CA HIS A 114 -0.71 -15.77 4.42
C HIS A 114 -1.02 -14.43 5.07
N THR A 115 -0.10 -13.93 5.88
CA THR A 115 -0.13 -12.54 6.35
C THR A 115 0.77 -11.70 5.46
N VAL A 116 0.19 -10.70 4.82
CA VAL A 116 0.88 -9.82 3.87
C VAL A 116 1.12 -8.46 4.50
N GLY A 117 2.31 -7.93 4.29
CA GLY A 117 2.66 -6.54 4.57
C GLY A 117 2.63 -5.71 3.30
N ILE A 118 1.99 -4.55 3.35
CA ILE A 118 1.94 -3.61 2.23
C ILE A 118 2.93 -2.46 2.43
N TYR A 119 3.34 -1.84 1.33
CA TYR A 119 4.18 -0.65 1.33
C TYR A 119 3.32 0.57 1.02
N PRO A 120 2.94 1.38 2.03
CA PRO A 120 2.02 2.50 1.85
C PRO A 120 2.64 3.67 1.09
N MET A 121 3.96 3.83 1.14
CA MET A 121 4.67 4.88 0.40
C MET A 121 4.80 4.48 -1.06
N LEU A 122 4.20 5.27 -1.94
CA LEU A 122 4.27 5.10 -3.39
C LEU A 122 5.64 5.52 -3.93
N THR A 123 5.89 5.27 -5.20
CA THR A 123 7.17 5.58 -5.85
C THR A 123 7.44 7.08 -6.00
N ASP A 124 6.40 7.91 -5.92
CA ASP A 124 6.44 9.37 -5.90
C ASP A 124 6.54 9.96 -4.49
N GLU A 125 6.81 9.11 -3.48
CA GLU A 125 6.91 9.47 -2.06
C GLU A 125 5.59 9.95 -1.43
N SER A 126 4.45 9.76 -2.09
CA SER A 126 3.14 10.03 -1.53
C SER A 126 2.56 8.83 -0.78
N CYS A 127 1.60 9.07 0.11
CA CYS A 127 0.86 8.05 0.85
C CYS A 127 -0.64 8.36 0.82
N TRP A 128 -1.47 7.33 0.78
CA TRP A 128 -2.92 7.47 0.83
C TRP A 128 -3.49 7.45 2.24
N PHE A 129 -2.74 6.96 3.21
CA PHE A 129 -3.16 6.92 4.61
C PHE A 129 -1.98 7.14 5.53
N LEU A 130 -2.27 7.60 6.73
CA LEU A 130 -1.31 7.75 7.81
C LEU A 130 -1.57 6.68 8.87
N ALA A 131 -0.53 5.95 9.26
CA ALA A 131 -0.56 5.07 10.41
C ALA A 131 0.20 5.72 11.57
N ALA A 132 -0.45 5.87 12.71
CA ALA A 132 0.16 6.36 13.95
C ALA A 132 0.19 5.24 15.00
N CYS A 133 1.31 5.12 15.71
CA CYS A 133 1.49 4.17 16.82
C CYS A 133 1.34 4.89 18.16
#